data_ce9ae6a684ef8d203cceaef3fe6a30ba
#
_entry.id   ce9ae6a684ef8d203cceaef3fe6a30ba
#
_cell.length_a   1.000
_cell.length_b   1.000
_cell.length_c   1.000
_cell.angle_alpha   90.00
_cell.angle_beta   90.00
_cell.angle_gamma   90.00
#
_symmetry.space_group_name_H-M   'P 1'
#
loop_
_entity.id
_entity.type
_entity.pdbx_description
1 polymer ?
#
loop_
_entity_poly.entity_id
_entity_poly.type
_entity_poly.pdbx_seq_one_letter_code
_entity_poly.pdbx_strand_id
1 'polypeptide(L)'
;MGKSGVERIEFTSGYSISRIIKGGWHLAGGHGEIDPDQAIKDMAEFVEAGVTTFDCADIYTGVEELIGGFCKSFPELAKEIQIHTKYVPDYDLLRTIRPEDVERGIDRSLKRLRVERLDLVQFYWWDPDGIPGYVETAETLLKLKQAGKIRHIGLTNFNTRQLKAMVEAGIPVLTNQLQYSPIDRRPEKELVPFCQQKQIM
;
A
#
# COMPACT_ATOMS: atom_id res chain seq x y z
N MET A 1 9.91 26.89 -18.82
CA MET A 1 8.73 26.06 -19.09
C MET A 1 8.47 25.20 -17.86
N GLY A 2 7.41 25.49 -17.10
CA GLY A 2 7.04 24.66 -15.93
C GLY A 2 6.75 23.24 -16.41
N LYS A 3 7.39 22.24 -15.78
CA LYS A 3 6.99 20.83 -15.98
C LYS A 3 5.49 20.77 -15.70
N SER A 4 4.66 20.43 -16.68
CA SER A 4 3.25 20.08 -16.44
C SER A 4 3.28 18.72 -15.71
N GLY A 5 3.53 18.78 -14.41
CA GLY A 5 3.63 17.60 -13.59
C GLY A 5 2.25 17.04 -13.31
N VAL A 6 2.20 15.76 -13.03
CA VAL A 6 1.00 15.09 -12.49
C VAL A 6 0.57 15.81 -11.20
N GLU A 7 -0.72 16.13 -11.11
CA GLU A 7 -1.31 16.74 -9.90
C GLU A 7 -1.01 15.88 -8.65
N ARG A 8 -0.78 16.55 -7.52
CA ARG A 8 -0.57 15.89 -6.24
C ARG A 8 -1.77 16.11 -5.33
N ILE A 9 -2.05 15.10 -4.51
CA ILE A 9 -3.11 15.14 -3.50
C ILE A 9 -2.48 14.99 -2.12
N GLU A 10 -2.82 15.87 -1.21
CA GLU A 10 -2.45 15.72 0.20
C GLU A 10 -3.44 14.77 0.88
N PHE A 11 -2.95 13.65 1.39
CA PHE A 11 -3.75 12.66 2.13
C PHE A 11 -3.87 13.05 3.61
N THR A 12 -2.81 13.61 4.15
CA THR A 12 -2.75 14.16 5.50
C THR A 12 -1.58 15.14 5.59
N SER A 13 -1.55 15.98 6.62
CA SER A 13 -0.49 16.99 6.80
C SER A 13 0.91 16.40 6.61
N GLY A 14 1.64 16.94 5.65
CA GLY A 14 2.99 16.50 5.30
C GLY A 14 3.07 15.14 4.59
N TYR A 15 1.97 14.61 4.06
CA TYR A 15 1.96 13.42 3.23
C TYR A 15 1.10 13.60 1.98
N SER A 16 1.74 13.87 0.87
CA SER A 16 1.10 14.01 -0.44
C SER A 16 1.59 12.94 -1.41
N ILE A 17 0.73 12.55 -2.33
CA ILE A 17 1.00 11.55 -3.36
C ILE A 17 0.72 12.12 -4.76
N SER A 18 1.29 11.52 -5.81
CA SER A 18 0.84 11.81 -7.17
C SER A 18 -0.57 11.26 -7.40
N ARG A 19 -1.44 12.03 -8.06
CA ARG A 19 -2.83 11.63 -8.33
C ARG A 19 -2.93 10.38 -9.20
N ILE A 20 -1.92 10.15 -10.05
CA ILE A 20 -1.74 8.91 -10.80
C ILE A 20 -0.71 8.08 -10.04
N ILE A 21 -1.08 6.83 -9.75
CA ILE A 21 -0.24 5.87 -9.02
C ILE A 21 0.23 4.80 -9.99
N LYS A 22 1.52 4.49 -9.99
CA LYS A 22 2.11 3.40 -10.78
C LYS A 22 1.87 2.07 -10.09
N GLY A 23 0.90 1.31 -10.60
CA GLY A 23 0.64 -0.05 -10.11
C GLY A 23 1.76 -1.03 -10.50
N GLY A 24 2.15 -1.89 -9.56
CA GLY A 24 3.23 -2.88 -9.74
C GLY A 24 2.75 -4.29 -10.13
N TRP A 25 1.45 -4.57 -10.07
CA TRP A 25 0.93 -5.93 -10.30
C TRP A 25 1.43 -6.59 -11.59
N HIS A 26 1.48 -5.84 -12.70
CA HIS A 26 1.95 -6.36 -13.98
C HIS A 26 3.44 -6.76 -13.99
N LEU A 27 4.24 -6.25 -13.05
CA LEU A 27 5.65 -6.59 -12.89
C LEU A 27 5.87 -7.90 -12.10
N ALA A 28 4.81 -8.54 -11.61
CA ALA A 28 4.89 -9.81 -10.88
C ALA A 28 5.01 -11.05 -11.82
N GLY A 29 5.24 -10.86 -13.11
CA GLY A 29 5.50 -11.93 -14.07
C GLY A 29 4.25 -12.56 -14.69
N GLY A 30 3.03 -12.24 -14.22
CA GLY A 30 1.78 -12.81 -14.77
C GLY A 30 1.36 -12.25 -16.14
N HIS A 31 2.05 -11.26 -16.67
CA HIS A 31 1.74 -10.55 -17.92
C HIS A 31 2.87 -10.60 -18.96
N GLY A 32 3.84 -11.47 -18.79
CA GLY A 32 4.99 -11.65 -19.67
C GLY A 32 6.32 -11.64 -18.91
N GLU A 33 7.40 -11.84 -19.64
CA GLU A 33 8.76 -11.74 -19.09
C GLU A 33 9.06 -10.29 -18.71
N ILE A 34 9.68 -10.11 -17.56
CA ILE A 34 10.09 -8.81 -17.05
C ILE A 34 11.61 -8.72 -17.14
N ASP A 35 12.10 -7.72 -17.87
CA ASP A 35 13.50 -7.28 -17.79
C ASP A 35 13.66 -6.36 -16.57
N PRO A 36 14.38 -6.77 -15.52
CA PRO A 36 14.54 -5.98 -14.32
C PRO A 36 15.23 -4.63 -14.56
N ASP A 37 16.23 -4.60 -15.42
CA ASP A 37 17.00 -3.39 -15.70
C ASP A 37 16.16 -2.37 -16.47
N GLN A 38 15.34 -2.85 -17.42
CA GLN A 38 14.40 -1.98 -18.12
C GLN A 38 13.28 -1.48 -17.19
N ALA A 39 12.71 -2.35 -16.37
CA ALA A 39 11.67 -1.95 -15.41
C ALA A 39 12.17 -0.85 -14.43
N ILE A 40 13.42 -0.94 -13.99
CA ILE A 40 14.06 0.07 -13.12
C ILE A 40 14.22 1.42 -13.88
N LYS A 41 14.60 1.40 -15.16
CA LYS A 41 14.70 2.61 -15.99
C LYS A 41 13.32 3.23 -16.24
N ASP A 42 12.32 2.40 -16.54
CA ASP A 42 10.94 2.86 -16.74
C ASP A 42 10.40 3.55 -15.47
N MET A 43 10.76 3.04 -14.27
CA MET A 43 10.40 3.71 -13.01
C MET A 43 11.00 5.12 -12.92
N ALA A 44 12.24 5.33 -13.37
CA ALA A 44 12.85 6.66 -13.39
C ALA A 44 12.09 7.60 -14.35
N GLU A 45 11.71 7.13 -15.52
CA GLU A 45 10.91 7.92 -16.48
C GLU A 45 9.53 8.30 -15.89
N PHE A 46 8.87 7.39 -15.14
CA PHE A 46 7.63 7.72 -14.43
C PHE A 46 7.82 8.84 -13.42
N VAL A 47 8.89 8.79 -12.60
CA VAL A 47 9.19 9.84 -11.61
C VAL A 47 9.47 11.16 -12.30
N GLU A 48 10.27 11.18 -13.37
CA GLU A 48 10.56 12.38 -14.17
C GLU A 48 9.30 12.99 -14.81
N ALA A 49 8.32 12.15 -15.16
CA ALA A 49 7.02 12.57 -15.66
C ALA A 49 6.07 13.07 -14.55
N GLY A 50 6.47 12.96 -13.26
CA GLY A 50 5.68 13.40 -12.11
C GLY A 50 4.80 12.32 -11.48
N VAL A 51 4.88 11.05 -11.94
CA VAL A 51 4.23 9.90 -11.28
C VAL A 51 5.18 9.39 -10.20
N THR A 52 5.04 9.91 -8.99
CA THR A 52 5.97 9.66 -7.88
C THR A 52 5.45 8.65 -6.85
N THR A 53 4.26 8.10 -7.05
CA THR A 53 3.70 7.12 -6.12
C THR A 53 3.64 5.74 -6.77
N PHE A 54 4.23 4.74 -6.11
CA PHE A 54 4.28 3.36 -6.56
C PHE A 54 3.44 2.48 -5.64
N ASP A 55 2.54 1.67 -6.23
CA ASP A 55 1.73 0.68 -5.50
C ASP A 55 2.27 -0.72 -5.77
N CYS A 56 2.61 -1.43 -4.72
CA CYS A 56 3.06 -2.82 -4.76
C CYS A 56 2.37 -3.66 -3.68
N ALA A 57 2.83 -4.88 -3.46
CA ALA A 57 2.41 -5.75 -2.38
C ALA A 57 3.49 -6.78 -2.06
N ASP A 58 3.50 -7.26 -0.83
CA ASP A 58 4.43 -8.31 -0.37
C ASP A 58 4.26 -9.64 -1.11
N ILE A 59 3.07 -9.88 -1.67
CA ILE A 59 2.73 -11.06 -2.48
C ILE A 59 3.02 -10.87 -3.98
N TYR A 60 3.36 -9.67 -4.45
CA TYR A 60 3.73 -9.45 -5.85
C TYR A 60 5.17 -9.87 -6.05
N THR A 61 5.38 -11.08 -6.55
CA THR A 61 6.71 -11.69 -6.68
C THR A 61 7.70 -10.77 -7.38
N GLY A 62 8.79 -10.41 -6.70
CA GLY A 62 9.88 -9.61 -7.23
C GLY A 62 9.64 -8.10 -7.31
N VAL A 63 8.41 -7.62 -7.12
CA VAL A 63 8.07 -6.20 -7.36
C VAL A 63 8.68 -5.29 -6.29
N GLU A 64 8.64 -5.68 -5.00
CA GLU A 64 9.30 -4.91 -3.95
C GLU A 64 10.83 -4.86 -4.17
N GLU A 65 11.42 -5.93 -4.67
CA GLU A 65 12.84 -5.99 -5.01
C GLU A 65 13.18 -5.07 -6.20
N LEU A 66 12.31 -4.98 -7.21
CA LEU A 66 12.49 -4.05 -8.34
C LEU A 66 12.46 -2.60 -7.87
N ILE A 67 11.48 -2.22 -7.03
CA ILE A 67 11.42 -0.87 -6.45
C ILE A 67 12.65 -0.60 -5.57
N GLY A 68 13.09 -1.57 -4.77
CA GLY A 68 14.32 -1.46 -3.99
C GLY A 68 15.57 -1.33 -4.87
N GLY A 69 15.57 -1.98 -6.04
CA GLY A 69 16.58 -1.82 -7.09
C GLY A 69 16.60 -0.41 -7.68
N PHE A 70 15.42 0.13 -7.98
CA PHE A 70 15.27 1.53 -8.41
C PHE A 70 15.81 2.51 -7.36
N CYS A 71 15.43 2.35 -6.09
CA CYS A 71 15.92 3.20 -5.01
C CYS A 71 17.46 3.20 -4.91
N LYS A 72 18.09 2.05 -5.15
CA LYS A 72 19.55 1.94 -5.17
C LYS A 72 20.17 2.59 -6.39
N SER A 73 19.58 2.42 -7.57
CA SER A 73 20.13 2.88 -8.85
C SER A 73 19.92 4.38 -9.08
N PHE A 74 18.84 4.95 -8.54
CA PHE A 74 18.45 6.34 -8.70
C PHE A 74 18.17 7.02 -7.34
N PRO A 75 19.19 7.18 -6.46
CA PRO A 75 18.99 7.63 -5.08
C PRO A 75 18.39 9.04 -4.96
N GLU A 76 18.63 9.92 -5.94
CA GLU A 76 18.02 11.27 -5.92
C GLU A 76 16.53 11.21 -6.28
N LEU A 77 16.12 10.44 -7.28
CA LEU A 77 14.72 10.25 -7.64
C LEU A 77 13.97 9.46 -6.54
N ALA A 78 14.65 8.56 -5.86
CA ALA A 78 14.08 7.79 -4.75
C ALA A 78 13.63 8.67 -3.57
N LYS A 79 14.19 9.88 -3.41
CA LYS A 79 13.75 10.84 -2.39
C LYS A 79 12.39 11.48 -2.72
N GLU A 80 11.98 11.43 -3.99
CA GLU A 80 10.74 12.04 -4.46
C GLU A 80 9.55 11.07 -4.38
N ILE A 81 9.80 9.76 -4.28
CA ILE A 81 8.74 8.76 -4.37
C ILE A 81 8.06 8.48 -3.02
N GLN A 82 6.82 8.00 -3.12
CA GLN A 82 6.05 7.39 -2.05
C GLN A 82 5.76 5.94 -2.42
N ILE A 83 6.03 5.01 -1.50
CA ILE A 83 5.83 3.59 -1.74
C ILE A 83 4.63 3.11 -0.91
N HIS A 84 3.61 2.66 -1.60
CA HIS A 84 2.45 2.00 -1.04
C HIS A 84 2.61 0.49 -1.23
N THR A 85 3.00 -0.23 -0.17
CA THR A 85 2.98 -1.69 -0.22
C THR A 85 1.76 -2.24 0.48
N LYS A 86 1.50 -3.52 0.32
CA LYS A 86 0.41 -4.21 1.00
C LYS A 86 0.99 -5.29 1.91
N TYR A 87 0.36 -5.49 3.05
CA TYR A 87 0.55 -6.66 3.87
C TYR A 87 -0.65 -7.60 3.65
N VAL A 88 -0.37 -8.75 3.04
CA VAL A 88 -1.36 -9.76 2.69
C VAL A 88 -0.95 -11.06 3.38
N PRO A 89 -1.52 -11.40 4.53
CA PRO A 89 -1.19 -12.65 5.20
C PRO A 89 -1.61 -13.86 4.37
N ASP A 90 -0.84 -14.95 4.48
CA ASP A 90 -1.19 -16.21 3.82
C ASP A 90 -2.54 -16.71 4.33
N TYR A 91 -3.40 -17.14 3.42
CA TYR A 91 -4.76 -17.58 3.74
C TYR A 91 -4.80 -18.68 4.79
N ASP A 92 -3.90 -19.66 4.71
CA ASP A 92 -3.81 -20.78 5.62
C ASP A 92 -3.37 -20.39 7.04
N LEU A 93 -2.76 -19.23 7.20
CA LEU A 93 -2.30 -18.72 8.50
C LEU A 93 -3.34 -17.86 9.21
N LEU A 94 -4.41 -17.41 8.55
CA LEU A 94 -5.35 -16.42 9.11
C LEU A 94 -5.93 -16.80 10.48
N ARG A 95 -6.18 -18.09 10.72
CA ARG A 95 -6.75 -18.59 11.99
C ARG A 95 -5.71 -18.72 13.12
N THR A 96 -4.43 -18.67 12.79
CA THR A 96 -3.31 -18.92 13.70
C THR A 96 -2.26 -17.82 13.67
N ILE A 97 -2.53 -16.74 12.94
CA ILE A 97 -1.60 -15.63 12.77
C ILE A 97 -1.23 -15.01 14.12
N ARG A 98 0.04 -14.77 14.31
CA ARG A 98 0.60 -14.18 15.52
C ARG A 98 1.30 -12.86 15.20
N PRO A 99 1.52 -12.01 16.21
CA PRO A 99 2.24 -10.74 16.02
C PRO A 99 3.60 -10.91 15.33
N GLU A 100 4.33 -11.99 15.63
CA GLU A 100 5.65 -12.26 15.05
C GLU A 100 5.57 -12.56 13.54
N ASP A 101 4.44 -13.11 13.07
CA ASP A 101 4.22 -13.37 11.64
C ASP A 101 4.03 -12.05 10.88
N VAL A 102 3.26 -11.13 11.47
CA VAL A 102 3.06 -9.78 10.94
C VAL A 102 4.39 -9.01 10.89
N GLU A 103 5.14 -9.04 12.00
CA GLU A 103 6.44 -8.37 12.09
C GLU A 103 7.42 -8.88 11.03
N ARG A 104 7.54 -10.22 10.87
CA ARG A 104 8.36 -10.80 9.80
C ARG A 104 7.94 -10.37 8.41
N GLY A 105 6.63 -10.24 8.15
CA GLY A 105 6.11 -9.73 6.88
C GLY A 105 6.56 -8.30 6.59
N ILE A 106 6.41 -7.42 7.57
CA ILE A 106 6.83 -6.01 7.46
C ILE A 106 8.35 -5.90 7.31
N ASP A 107 9.13 -6.63 8.09
CA ASP A 107 10.59 -6.62 8.01
C ASP A 107 11.09 -7.15 6.65
N ARG A 108 10.39 -8.12 6.07
CA ARG A 108 10.67 -8.61 4.72
C ARG A 108 10.45 -7.51 3.68
N SER A 109 9.34 -6.77 3.75
CA SER A 109 9.05 -5.65 2.85
C SER A 109 10.07 -4.52 2.99
N LEU A 110 10.45 -4.13 4.22
CA LEU A 110 11.51 -3.14 4.47
C LEU A 110 12.82 -3.55 3.79
N LYS A 111 13.22 -4.83 3.93
CA LYS A 111 14.44 -5.37 3.34
C LYS A 111 14.39 -5.37 1.80
N ARG A 112 13.28 -5.81 1.20
CA ARG A 112 13.11 -5.88 -0.27
C ARG A 112 13.10 -4.50 -0.89
N LEU A 113 12.36 -3.57 -0.30
CA LEU A 113 12.26 -2.17 -0.73
C LEU A 113 13.52 -1.35 -0.42
N ARG A 114 14.42 -1.86 0.45
CA ARG A 114 15.66 -1.19 0.90
C ARG A 114 15.38 0.16 1.57
N VAL A 115 14.35 0.21 2.39
CA VAL A 115 13.95 1.41 3.15
C VAL A 115 13.93 1.11 4.65
N GLU A 116 14.14 2.12 5.47
CA GLU A 116 14.07 2.00 6.94
C GLU A 116 12.64 2.10 7.47
N ARG A 117 11.74 2.70 6.66
CA ARG A 117 10.33 2.89 7.01
C ARG A 117 9.46 2.81 5.77
N LEU A 118 8.35 2.08 5.87
CA LEU A 118 7.31 2.01 4.84
C LEU A 118 6.42 3.26 4.90
N ASP A 119 6.15 3.91 3.78
CA ASP A 119 5.31 5.10 3.72
C ASP A 119 3.85 4.78 4.02
N LEU A 120 3.30 3.80 3.34
CA LEU A 120 1.93 3.32 3.54
C LEU A 120 1.90 1.80 3.42
N VAL A 121 1.40 1.14 4.45
CA VAL A 121 1.08 -0.30 4.43
C VAL A 121 -0.42 -0.46 4.30
N GLN A 122 -0.87 -0.98 3.18
CA GLN A 122 -2.27 -1.28 2.90
C GLN A 122 -2.55 -2.71 3.33
N PHE A 123 -3.24 -2.87 4.44
CA PHE A 123 -3.57 -4.17 4.97
C PHE A 123 -4.72 -4.79 4.19
N TYR A 124 -4.56 -6.05 3.76
CA TYR A 124 -5.59 -6.87 3.15
C TYR A 124 -5.91 -8.06 4.05
N TRP A 125 -7.17 -8.42 4.13
CA TRP A 125 -7.63 -9.61 4.84
C TRP A 125 -8.52 -10.46 3.95
N TRP A 126 -8.17 -11.73 3.82
CA TRP A 126 -9.02 -12.69 3.12
C TRP A 126 -10.26 -12.95 3.97
N ASP A 127 -11.45 -12.63 3.47
CA ASP A 127 -12.68 -12.82 4.24
C ASP A 127 -13.80 -13.50 3.42
N PRO A 128 -13.53 -14.60 2.67
CA PRO A 128 -14.59 -15.31 1.97
C PRO A 128 -15.54 -16.01 2.95
N ASP A 129 -15.04 -16.40 4.16
CA ASP A 129 -15.77 -17.21 5.15
C ASP A 129 -15.94 -16.48 6.49
N GLY A 130 -15.72 -15.16 6.55
CA GLY A 130 -15.83 -14.39 7.79
C GLY A 130 -14.79 -14.75 8.85
N ILE A 131 -13.55 -15.04 8.43
CA ILE A 131 -12.47 -15.40 9.36
C ILE A 131 -12.13 -14.20 10.25
N PRO A 132 -12.22 -14.34 11.60
CA PRO A 132 -11.87 -13.27 12.53
C PRO A 132 -10.35 -13.08 12.61
N GLY A 133 -9.90 -12.00 13.32
CA GLY A 133 -8.48 -11.75 13.61
C GLY A 133 -7.90 -10.54 12.87
N TYR A 134 -8.67 -9.91 12.00
CA TYR A 134 -8.16 -8.75 11.24
C TYR A 134 -7.93 -7.52 12.13
N VAL A 135 -8.70 -7.34 13.21
CA VAL A 135 -8.51 -6.22 14.14
C VAL A 135 -7.22 -6.42 14.93
N GLU A 136 -7.01 -7.59 15.51
CA GLU A 136 -5.82 -7.95 16.28
C GLU A 136 -4.55 -7.89 15.42
N THR A 137 -4.67 -8.28 14.15
CA THR A 137 -3.57 -8.14 13.18
C THR A 137 -3.26 -6.66 12.92
N ALA A 138 -4.28 -5.82 12.76
CA ALA A 138 -4.11 -4.38 12.58
C ALA A 138 -3.55 -3.68 13.83
N GLU A 139 -3.88 -4.14 15.03
CA GLU A 139 -3.25 -3.66 16.27
C GLU A 139 -1.74 -3.94 16.28
N THR A 140 -1.31 -5.06 15.69
CA THR A 140 0.12 -5.35 15.53
C THR A 140 0.76 -4.39 14.54
N LEU A 141 0.11 -4.09 13.41
CA LEU A 141 0.59 -3.06 12.48
C LEU A 141 0.65 -1.68 13.15
N LEU A 142 -0.30 -1.36 14.05
CA LEU A 142 -0.26 -0.12 14.82
C LEU A 142 0.95 -0.04 15.76
N LYS A 143 1.33 -1.15 16.41
CA LYS A 143 2.57 -1.22 17.22
C LYS A 143 3.81 -1.00 16.36
N LEU A 144 3.86 -1.58 15.15
CA LEU A 144 4.97 -1.38 14.21
C LEU A 144 5.03 0.06 13.67
N LYS A 145 3.88 0.73 13.51
CA LYS A 145 3.81 2.16 13.23
C LYS A 145 4.38 2.98 14.40
N GLN A 146 4.01 2.67 15.63
CA GLN A 146 4.55 3.34 16.83
C GLN A 146 6.06 3.12 16.99
N ALA A 147 6.56 1.96 16.59
CA ALA A 147 7.99 1.64 16.53
C ALA A 147 8.74 2.32 15.37
N GLY A 148 8.04 3.05 14.49
CA GLY A 148 8.64 3.79 13.39
C GLY A 148 8.88 2.99 12.10
N LYS A 149 8.53 1.70 12.05
CA LYS A 149 8.67 0.86 10.85
C LYS A 149 7.64 1.22 9.76
N ILE A 150 6.49 1.75 10.13
CA ILE A 150 5.39 2.13 9.24
C ILE A 150 5.03 3.59 9.50
N ARG A 151 4.90 4.40 8.45
CA ARG A 151 4.45 5.78 8.56
C ARG A 151 2.93 5.89 8.62
N HIS A 152 2.23 5.23 7.69
CA HIS A 152 0.77 5.24 7.60
C HIS A 152 0.20 3.84 7.41
N ILE A 153 -0.98 3.61 7.98
CA ILE A 153 -1.76 2.39 7.79
C ILE A 153 -2.92 2.71 6.85
N GLY A 154 -3.05 1.93 5.79
CA GLY A 154 -4.21 1.88 4.92
C GLY A 154 -4.83 0.49 4.93
N LEU A 155 -5.91 0.34 4.21
CA LEU A 155 -6.60 -0.92 3.99
C LEU A 155 -6.75 -1.19 2.50
N THR A 156 -7.01 -2.43 2.13
CA THR A 156 -7.33 -2.84 0.76
C THR A 156 -8.53 -3.77 0.78
N ASN A 157 -9.57 -3.40 0.02
CA ASN A 157 -10.81 -4.16 -0.16
C ASN A 157 -11.59 -4.43 1.14
N PHE A 158 -11.44 -3.60 2.15
CA PHE A 158 -12.28 -3.68 3.35
C PHE A 158 -13.69 -3.13 3.05
N ASN A 159 -14.70 -3.91 3.44
CA ASN A 159 -16.08 -3.45 3.36
C ASN A 159 -16.44 -2.50 4.51
N THR A 160 -17.63 -1.88 4.45
CA THR A 160 -18.06 -0.88 5.44
C THR A 160 -18.07 -1.44 6.87
N ARG A 161 -18.48 -2.70 7.07
CA ARG A 161 -18.52 -3.34 8.40
C ARG A 161 -17.12 -3.50 8.97
N GLN A 162 -16.20 -4.03 8.19
CA GLN A 162 -14.81 -4.24 8.59
C GLN A 162 -14.11 -2.89 8.84
N LEU A 163 -14.31 -1.90 7.98
CA LEU A 163 -13.73 -0.57 8.16
C LEU A 163 -14.25 0.11 9.44
N LYS A 164 -15.55 -0.02 9.76
CA LYS A 164 -16.10 0.46 11.02
C LYS A 164 -15.42 -0.18 12.22
N ALA A 165 -15.23 -1.50 12.22
CA ALA A 165 -14.54 -2.21 13.30
C ALA A 165 -13.09 -1.72 13.47
N MET A 166 -12.37 -1.44 12.39
CA MET A 166 -11.03 -0.84 12.46
C MET A 166 -11.03 0.52 13.13
N VAL A 167 -11.96 1.39 12.74
CA VAL A 167 -12.07 2.75 13.31
C VAL A 167 -12.48 2.68 14.78
N GLU A 168 -13.41 1.80 15.15
CA GLU A 168 -13.85 1.59 16.55
C GLU A 168 -12.74 1.03 17.43
N ALA A 169 -11.85 0.20 16.87
CA ALA A 169 -10.65 -0.29 17.54
C ALA A 169 -9.52 0.76 17.64
N GLY A 170 -9.74 1.98 17.14
CA GLY A 170 -8.74 3.05 17.21
C GLY A 170 -7.59 2.93 16.22
N ILE A 171 -7.71 2.10 15.19
CA ILE A 171 -6.71 2.01 14.13
C ILE A 171 -6.76 3.28 13.27
N PRO A 172 -5.63 4.02 13.13
CA PRO A 172 -5.59 5.27 12.36
C PRO A 172 -5.50 4.97 10.85
N VAL A 173 -6.63 4.56 10.28
CA VAL A 173 -6.74 4.21 8.86
C VAL A 173 -6.67 5.47 8.02
N LEU A 174 -5.65 5.59 7.16
CA LEU A 174 -5.50 6.72 6.24
C LEU A 174 -6.26 6.52 4.93
N THR A 175 -6.24 5.29 4.39
CA THR A 175 -6.82 4.97 3.07
C THR A 175 -7.55 3.64 3.09
N ASN A 176 -8.50 3.46 2.16
CA ASN A 176 -9.03 2.13 1.82
C ASN A 176 -9.05 1.96 0.30
N GLN A 177 -8.03 1.28 -0.25
CA GLN A 177 -7.93 1.00 -1.69
C GLN A 177 -8.96 -0.06 -2.08
N LEU A 178 -9.76 0.24 -3.10
CA LEU A 178 -10.81 -0.68 -3.56
C LEU A 178 -11.08 -0.55 -5.06
N GLN A 179 -11.75 -1.55 -5.61
CA GLN A 179 -12.25 -1.46 -6.97
C GLN A 179 -13.40 -0.44 -7.04
N TYR A 180 -13.22 0.54 -7.92
CA TYR A 180 -14.20 1.56 -8.20
C TYR A 180 -14.08 2.03 -9.65
N SER A 181 -15.20 2.07 -10.36
CA SER A 181 -15.21 2.47 -11.77
C SER A 181 -16.61 2.97 -12.18
N PRO A 182 -16.77 3.57 -13.37
CA PRO A 182 -18.10 3.95 -13.87
C PRO A 182 -19.12 2.82 -13.95
N ILE A 183 -18.65 1.57 -14.06
CA ILE A 183 -19.51 0.38 -14.12
C ILE A 183 -19.57 -0.40 -12.80
N ASP A 184 -18.75 -0.06 -11.82
CA ASP A 184 -18.78 -0.64 -10.47
C ASP A 184 -18.79 0.48 -9.41
N ARG A 185 -19.99 0.92 -9.09
CA ARG A 185 -20.26 2.02 -8.14
C ARG A 185 -20.81 1.52 -6.80
N ARG A 186 -20.71 0.22 -6.51
CA ARG A 186 -21.17 -0.36 -5.24
C ARG A 186 -20.68 0.36 -3.99
N PRO A 187 -19.42 0.86 -3.93
CA PRO A 187 -18.93 1.57 -2.76
C PRO A 187 -19.67 2.87 -2.42
N GLU A 188 -20.34 3.50 -3.39
CA GLU A 188 -21.03 4.78 -3.17
C GLU A 188 -22.22 4.68 -2.20
N LYS A 189 -22.78 3.48 -2.01
CA LYS A 189 -23.96 3.30 -1.16
C LYS A 189 -23.69 3.57 0.31
N GLU A 190 -22.55 3.06 0.83
CA GLU A 190 -22.24 3.11 2.25
C GLU A 190 -20.77 3.44 2.52
N LEU A 191 -19.85 2.83 1.76
CA LEU A 191 -18.43 2.89 2.06
C LEU A 191 -17.86 4.29 1.81
N VAL A 192 -18.12 4.88 0.65
CA VAL A 192 -17.66 6.23 0.31
C VAL A 192 -18.20 7.28 1.29
N PRO A 193 -19.52 7.35 1.61
CA PRO A 193 -20.02 8.25 2.64
C PRO A 193 -19.36 8.07 4.01
N PHE A 194 -19.10 6.82 4.42
CA PHE A 194 -18.41 6.54 5.67
C PHE A 194 -16.95 7.02 5.64
N CYS A 195 -16.22 6.76 4.55
CA CYS A 195 -14.85 7.24 4.36
C CYS A 195 -14.79 8.78 4.42
N GLN A 196 -15.70 9.47 3.73
CA GLN A 196 -15.80 10.94 3.76
C GLN A 196 -16.03 11.47 5.18
N GLN A 197 -16.97 10.86 5.93
CA GLN A 197 -17.25 11.23 7.31
C GLN A 197 -16.04 11.07 8.23
N LYS A 198 -15.22 10.05 7.99
CA LYS A 198 -14.05 9.70 8.79
C LYS A 198 -12.73 10.26 8.24
N GLN A 199 -12.78 11.03 7.15
CA GLN A 199 -11.61 11.58 6.46
C GLN A 199 -10.61 10.48 6.03
N ILE A 200 -11.13 9.33 5.59
CA ILE A 200 -10.37 8.22 5.01
C ILE A 200 -10.37 8.40 3.47
N MET A 201 -9.19 8.34 2.86
CA MET A 201 -8.98 8.55 1.43
C MET A 201 -9.23 7.27 0.62
#